data_43993e02576b6526ee6219c7dd79009c
#
_entry.id   43993e02576b6526ee6219c7dd79009c
#
_cell.length_a   1.000
_cell.length_b   1.000
_cell.length_c   1.000
_cell.angle_alpha   90.00
_cell.angle_beta   90.00
_cell.angle_gamma   90.00
#
_symmetry.space_group_name_H-M   'P 1'
#
loop_
_entity.id
_entity.type
_entity.pdbx_description
1 polymer ?
#
loop_
_entity_poly.entity_id
_entity_poly.type
_entity_poly.pdbx_seq_one_letter_code
_entity_poly.pdbx_strand_id
1 'polypeptide(L)'
;MRGSEHSRDGKLSRAYAAAAYQHTTGTWLSELNTVRDRLATDPALLADLNNRELDFAKRQARFDVILPSTARTDVKNFLYTLLREGHLGMLDTVIADLARMVAQRSAAQVAHVTSAVPLTPDEQEAVRQRVHARYGSEVELDFRVDPSILGGVIVQVGDKVIDGSIAGRLTALHERLAAVR
;
A
#
# COMPACT_ATOMS: atom_id res chain seq x y z
N MET A 1 -15.98 21.41 -18.03
CA MET A 1 -16.66 20.29 -17.37
C MET A 1 -15.85 18.98 -17.25
N ARG A 2 -14.54 18.95 -17.56
CA ARG A 2 -13.69 17.72 -17.48
C ARG A 2 -13.03 17.45 -16.11
N GLY A 3 -13.10 18.39 -15.16
CA GLY A 3 -12.42 18.22 -13.85
C GLY A 3 -13.14 17.39 -12.81
N SER A 4 -14.46 17.23 -12.92
CA SER A 4 -15.27 16.51 -11.92
C SER A 4 -15.29 14.98 -12.14
N GLU A 5 -15.14 14.51 -13.37
CA GLU A 5 -15.09 13.08 -13.71
C GLU A 5 -13.78 12.47 -13.26
N HIS A 6 -12.65 13.13 -13.54
CA HIS A 6 -11.32 12.66 -13.12
C HIS A 6 -11.18 12.52 -11.58
N SER A 7 -11.86 13.39 -10.82
CA SER A 7 -11.89 13.32 -9.35
C SER A 7 -12.79 12.19 -8.83
N ARG A 8 -13.87 11.84 -9.54
CA ARG A 8 -14.76 10.71 -9.19
C ARG A 8 -14.08 9.37 -9.49
N ASP A 9 -13.46 9.25 -10.66
CA ASP A 9 -12.76 8.04 -11.06
C ASP A 9 -11.58 7.74 -10.12
N GLY A 10 -10.82 8.74 -9.70
CA GLY A 10 -9.74 8.58 -8.73
C GLY A 10 -10.20 8.18 -7.32
N LYS A 11 -11.42 8.59 -6.90
CA LYS A 11 -11.98 8.14 -5.62
C LYS A 11 -12.50 6.70 -5.71
N LEU A 12 -13.08 6.34 -6.85
CA LEU A 12 -13.66 5.02 -7.08
C LEU A 12 -12.55 3.96 -7.23
N SER A 13 -11.47 4.26 -7.97
CA SER A 13 -10.32 3.35 -8.07
C SER A 13 -9.68 3.08 -6.73
N ARG A 14 -9.51 4.10 -5.88
CA ARG A 14 -9.00 3.92 -4.51
C ARG A 14 -9.92 3.07 -3.63
N ALA A 15 -11.24 3.21 -3.79
CA ALA A 15 -12.20 2.38 -3.05
C ALA A 15 -12.10 0.90 -3.47
N TYR A 16 -11.96 0.62 -4.75
CA TYR A 16 -11.72 -0.74 -5.25
C TYR A 16 -10.37 -1.27 -4.81
N ALA A 17 -9.30 -0.48 -4.89
CA ALA A 17 -7.98 -0.87 -4.42
C ALA A 17 -7.97 -1.16 -2.90
N ALA A 18 -8.66 -0.34 -2.10
CA ALA A 18 -8.78 -0.58 -0.66
C ALA A 18 -9.56 -1.86 -0.33
N ALA A 19 -10.64 -2.15 -1.07
CA ALA A 19 -11.39 -3.40 -0.92
C ALA A 19 -10.55 -4.62 -1.31
N ALA A 20 -9.82 -4.55 -2.42
CA ALA A 20 -8.92 -5.59 -2.86
C ALA A 20 -7.78 -5.80 -1.86
N TYR A 21 -7.23 -4.73 -1.30
CA TYR A 21 -6.11 -4.75 -0.37
C TYR A 21 -6.36 -5.57 0.90
N GLN A 22 -7.59 -5.57 1.42
CA GLN A 22 -7.94 -6.34 2.61
C GLN A 22 -7.79 -7.86 2.40
N HIS A 23 -7.83 -8.32 1.15
CA HIS A 23 -7.74 -9.73 0.76
C HIS A 23 -6.45 -10.06 0.01
N THR A 24 -5.55 -9.07 -0.16
CA THR A 24 -4.37 -9.21 -1.00
C THR A 24 -3.32 -10.12 -0.35
N THR A 25 -3.06 -11.24 -0.98
CA THR A 25 -1.82 -12.00 -0.89
C THR A 25 -0.95 -11.65 -2.10
N GLY A 26 0.37 -11.83 -2.01
CA GLY A 26 1.32 -11.36 -3.04
C GLY A 26 1.05 -11.77 -4.50
N THR A 27 0.14 -12.74 -4.74
CA THR A 27 -0.26 -13.21 -6.07
C THR A 27 -1.34 -12.35 -6.76
N TRP A 28 -2.09 -11.53 -6.00
CA TRP A 28 -3.17 -10.71 -6.56
C TRP A 28 -2.71 -9.77 -7.67
N LEU A 29 -1.64 -9.03 -7.44
CA LEU A 29 -1.11 -8.08 -8.44
C LEU A 29 -0.70 -8.78 -9.73
N SER A 30 -0.10 -9.97 -9.65
CA SER A 30 0.31 -10.71 -10.84
C SER A 30 -0.90 -11.23 -11.64
N GLU A 31 -1.95 -11.71 -10.95
CA GLU A 31 -3.19 -12.17 -11.58
C GLU A 31 -3.95 -11.03 -12.24
N LEU A 32 -4.09 -9.88 -11.55
CA LEU A 32 -4.73 -8.68 -12.11
C LEU A 32 -3.97 -8.13 -13.32
N ASN A 33 -2.63 -8.10 -13.27
CA ASN A 33 -1.80 -7.70 -14.41
C ASN A 33 -2.02 -8.62 -15.60
N THR A 34 -2.09 -9.95 -15.40
CA THR A 34 -2.35 -10.90 -16.46
C THR A 34 -3.69 -10.64 -17.17
N VAL A 35 -4.73 -10.32 -16.39
CA VAL A 35 -6.06 -10.01 -16.95
C VAL A 35 -6.02 -8.67 -17.69
N ARG A 36 -5.37 -7.64 -17.13
CA ARG A 36 -5.17 -6.34 -17.78
C ARG A 36 -4.49 -6.50 -19.13
N ASP A 37 -3.39 -7.25 -19.19
CA ASP A 37 -2.62 -7.44 -20.42
C ASP A 37 -3.46 -8.12 -21.50
N ARG A 38 -4.30 -9.08 -21.13
CA ARG A 38 -5.26 -9.72 -22.06
C ARG A 38 -6.33 -8.76 -22.55
N LEU A 39 -6.86 -7.89 -21.67
CA LEU A 39 -7.83 -6.86 -22.06
C LEU A 39 -7.21 -5.79 -22.97
N ALA A 40 -5.95 -5.45 -22.76
CA ALA A 40 -5.23 -4.48 -23.58
C ALA A 40 -5.02 -4.95 -25.03
N THR A 41 -5.04 -6.27 -25.30
CA THR A 41 -4.91 -6.81 -26.66
C THR A 41 -6.16 -6.64 -27.50
N ASP A 42 -7.34 -6.44 -26.89
CA ASP A 42 -8.62 -6.27 -27.58
C ASP A 42 -9.45 -5.12 -26.99
N PRO A 43 -9.22 -3.88 -27.45
CA PRO A 43 -9.99 -2.72 -27.01
C PRO A 43 -11.49 -2.79 -27.33
N ALA A 44 -11.88 -3.51 -28.40
CA ALA A 44 -13.30 -3.68 -28.76
C ALA A 44 -14.00 -4.58 -27.73
N LEU A 45 -13.34 -5.66 -27.33
CA LEU A 45 -13.84 -6.51 -26.25
C LEU A 45 -13.99 -5.73 -24.93
N LEU A 46 -13.02 -4.89 -24.57
CA LEU A 46 -13.10 -4.06 -23.38
C LEU A 46 -14.30 -3.09 -23.42
N ALA A 47 -14.57 -2.50 -24.57
CA ALA A 47 -15.74 -1.63 -24.77
C ALA A 47 -17.05 -2.39 -24.57
N ASP A 48 -17.18 -3.59 -25.15
CA ASP A 48 -18.35 -4.46 -25.00
C ASP A 48 -18.54 -4.90 -23.55
N LEU A 49 -17.47 -5.27 -22.87
CA LEU A 49 -17.51 -5.70 -21.46
C LEU A 49 -17.92 -4.55 -20.52
N ASN A 50 -17.59 -3.30 -20.83
CA ASN A 50 -17.98 -2.12 -20.07
C ASN A 50 -19.40 -1.62 -20.44
N ASN A 51 -19.99 -2.09 -21.53
CA ASN A 51 -21.32 -1.66 -21.94
C ASN A 51 -22.40 -2.29 -21.05
N ARG A 52 -22.99 -1.48 -20.17
CA ARG A 52 -24.02 -1.90 -19.20
C ARG A 52 -25.39 -2.17 -19.86
N GLU A 53 -25.58 -1.78 -21.11
CA GLU A 53 -26.80 -2.09 -21.86
C GLU A 53 -26.83 -3.55 -22.34
N LEU A 54 -25.66 -4.18 -22.44
CA LEU A 54 -25.57 -5.60 -22.76
C LEU A 54 -25.89 -6.46 -21.54
N ASP A 55 -26.54 -7.58 -21.79
CA ASP A 55 -26.87 -8.56 -20.77
C ASP A 55 -25.62 -9.02 -20.00
N PHE A 56 -25.71 -9.05 -18.66
CA PHE A 56 -24.58 -9.39 -17.80
C PHE A 56 -24.07 -10.81 -18.07
N ALA A 57 -24.95 -11.80 -18.28
CA ALA A 57 -24.52 -13.18 -18.51
C ALA A 57 -23.71 -13.30 -19.80
N LYS A 58 -24.08 -12.54 -20.85
CA LYS A 58 -23.30 -12.51 -22.11
C LYS A 58 -21.93 -11.86 -21.91
N ARG A 59 -21.87 -10.76 -21.17
CA ARG A 59 -20.59 -10.11 -20.83
C ARG A 59 -19.70 -11.03 -19.98
N GLN A 60 -20.28 -11.68 -19.00
CA GLN A 60 -19.59 -12.62 -18.13
C GLN A 60 -19.02 -13.81 -18.93
N ALA A 61 -19.80 -14.43 -19.81
CA ALA A 61 -19.33 -15.55 -20.63
C ALA A 61 -18.15 -15.17 -21.53
N ARG A 62 -18.16 -13.94 -22.10
CA ARG A 62 -17.01 -13.43 -22.87
C ARG A 62 -15.81 -13.14 -21.99
N PHE A 63 -16.04 -12.63 -20.79
CA PHE A 63 -14.97 -12.33 -19.83
C PHE A 63 -14.30 -13.62 -19.30
N ASP A 64 -15.07 -14.67 -19.08
CA ASP A 64 -14.58 -15.97 -18.60
C ASP A 64 -13.55 -16.60 -19.55
N VAL A 65 -13.62 -16.33 -20.85
CA VAL A 65 -12.66 -16.81 -21.85
C VAL A 65 -11.28 -16.20 -21.64
N ILE A 66 -11.21 -14.96 -21.16
CA ILE A 66 -9.94 -14.27 -20.93
C ILE A 66 -9.41 -14.43 -19.50
N LEU A 67 -10.22 -14.95 -18.57
CA LEU A 67 -9.75 -15.22 -17.22
C LEU A 67 -8.76 -16.41 -17.23
N PRO A 68 -7.64 -16.30 -16.49
CA PRO A 68 -6.78 -17.46 -16.27
C PRO A 68 -7.54 -18.56 -15.53
N SER A 69 -7.41 -19.82 -15.99
CA SER A 69 -8.02 -20.97 -15.30
C SER A 69 -7.51 -21.12 -13.86
N THR A 70 -6.28 -20.66 -13.62
CA THR A 70 -5.59 -20.66 -12.32
C THR A 70 -5.97 -19.49 -11.44
N ALA A 71 -6.77 -18.52 -11.93
CA ALA A 71 -7.15 -17.35 -11.15
C ALA A 71 -7.94 -17.74 -9.90
N ARG A 72 -7.57 -17.16 -8.77
CA ARG A 72 -8.18 -17.41 -7.47
C ARG A 72 -9.64 -16.91 -7.46
N THR A 73 -10.46 -17.56 -6.66
CA THR A 73 -11.89 -17.24 -6.56
C THR A 73 -12.14 -15.81 -6.08
N ASP A 74 -11.32 -15.32 -5.15
CA ASP A 74 -11.42 -13.96 -4.63
C ASP A 74 -11.07 -12.90 -5.70
N VAL A 75 -10.05 -13.15 -6.53
CA VAL A 75 -9.70 -12.29 -7.67
C VAL A 75 -10.81 -12.30 -8.73
N LYS A 76 -11.37 -13.48 -9.04
CA LYS A 76 -12.52 -13.60 -9.97
C LYS A 76 -13.73 -12.80 -9.49
N ASN A 77 -14.09 -12.93 -8.21
CA ASN A 77 -15.21 -12.20 -7.61
C ASN A 77 -15.00 -10.69 -7.67
N PHE A 78 -13.78 -10.23 -7.43
CA PHE A 78 -13.41 -8.82 -7.57
C PHE A 78 -13.59 -8.33 -9.01
N LEU A 79 -13.05 -9.08 -9.98
CA LEU A 79 -13.17 -8.75 -11.40
C LEU A 79 -14.61 -8.79 -11.90
N TYR A 80 -15.43 -9.73 -11.44
CA TYR A 80 -16.88 -9.75 -11.75
C TYR A 80 -17.62 -8.55 -11.16
N THR A 81 -17.17 -8.02 -10.02
CA THR A 81 -17.74 -6.78 -9.48
C THR A 81 -17.43 -5.60 -10.41
N LEU A 82 -16.18 -5.47 -10.90
CA LEU A 82 -15.82 -4.45 -11.89
C LEU A 82 -16.59 -4.61 -13.21
N LEU A 83 -16.76 -5.86 -13.68
CA LEU A 83 -17.55 -6.17 -14.88
C LEU A 83 -19.01 -5.76 -14.73
N ARG A 84 -19.63 -6.07 -13.59
CA ARG A 84 -21.05 -5.73 -13.30
C ARG A 84 -21.25 -4.24 -13.35
N GLU A 85 -20.37 -3.48 -12.73
CA GLU A 85 -20.44 -2.03 -12.65
C GLU A 85 -19.97 -1.31 -13.94
N GLY A 86 -19.40 -2.04 -14.92
CA GLY A 86 -18.84 -1.46 -16.15
C GLY A 86 -17.55 -0.67 -15.91
N HIS A 87 -16.76 -1.06 -14.92
CA HIS A 87 -15.56 -0.37 -14.49
C HIS A 87 -14.26 -1.11 -14.84
N LEU A 88 -14.29 -2.10 -15.75
CA LEU A 88 -13.07 -2.80 -16.18
C LEU A 88 -12.03 -1.87 -16.81
N GLY A 89 -12.47 -0.76 -17.43
CA GLY A 89 -11.54 0.26 -17.95
C GLY A 89 -10.71 0.98 -16.89
N MET A 90 -11.09 0.87 -15.61
CA MET A 90 -10.34 1.43 -14.49
C MET A 90 -9.29 0.47 -13.92
N LEU A 91 -9.15 -0.74 -14.48
CA LEU A 91 -8.31 -1.80 -13.91
C LEU A 91 -6.84 -1.35 -13.77
N ASP A 92 -6.29 -0.62 -14.74
CA ASP A 92 -4.94 -0.06 -14.67
C ASP A 92 -4.75 0.84 -13.45
N THR A 93 -5.69 1.75 -13.22
CA THR A 93 -5.65 2.69 -12.10
C THR A 93 -5.80 1.96 -10.77
N VAL A 94 -6.67 0.96 -10.70
CA VAL A 94 -6.87 0.13 -9.52
C VAL A 94 -5.61 -0.67 -9.19
N ILE A 95 -4.94 -1.27 -10.19
CA ILE A 95 -3.68 -1.98 -10.02
C ILE A 95 -2.59 -1.05 -9.49
N ALA A 96 -2.48 0.16 -10.04
CA ALA A 96 -1.49 1.15 -9.61
C ALA A 96 -1.73 1.60 -8.16
N ASP A 97 -2.99 1.86 -7.77
CA ASP A 97 -3.35 2.23 -6.40
C ASP A 97 -3.10 1.07 -5.42
N LEU A 98 -3.45 -0.17 -5.81
CA LEU A 98 -3.19 -1.37 -5.02
C LEU A 98 -1.69 -1.61 -4.82
N ALA A 99 -0.89 -1.50 -5.89
CA ALA A 99 0.57 -1.63 -5.81
C ALA A 99 1.19 -0.59 -4.87
N ARG A 100 0.68 0.65 -4.91
CA ARG A 100 1.11 1.72 -4.00
C ARG A 100 0.78 1.39 -2.55
N MET A 101 -0.43 0.90 -2.26
CA MET A 101 -0.84 0.49 -0.91
C MET A 101 0.02 -0.66 -0.37
N VAL A 102 0.31 -1.65 -1.21
CA VAL A 102 1.19 -2.78 -0.86
C VAL A 102 2.61 -2.29 -0.58
N ALA A 103 3.15 -1.42 -1.44
CA ALA A 103 4.49 -0.85 -1.25
C ALA A 103 4.58 0.01 0.02
N GLN A 104 3.57 0.81 0.32
CA GLN A 104 3.52 1.60 1.56
C GLN A 104 3.48 0.71 2.81
N ARG A 105 2.74 -0.41 2.76
CA ARG A 105 2.74 -1.38 3.87
C ARG A 105 4.11 -2.03 4.04
N SER A 106 4.75 -2.45 2.96
CA SER A 106 6.09 -3.04 3.01
C SER A 106 7.13 -2.05 3.54
N ALA A 107 7.05 -0.77 3.13
CA ALA A 107 7.91 0.29 3.67
C ALA A 107 7.64 0.59 5.15
N ALA A 108 6.39 0.46 5.60
CA ALA A 108 6.03 0.61 7.01
C ALA A 108 6.41 -0.61 7.87
N GLN A 109 6.78 -1.73 7.25
CA GLN A 109 7.27 -2.92 7.95
C GLN A 109 8.78 -2.88 8.24
N VAL A 110 9.51 -1.86 7.77
CA VAL A 110 10.91 -1.65 8.10
C VAL A 110 11.06 -0.44 9.03
N ALA A 111 11.60 -0.68 10.21
CA ALA A 111 11.98 0.36 11.16
C ALA A 111 13.47 0.70 10.95
N HIS A 112 13.76 1.89 10.44
CA HIS A 112 15.14 2.40 10.39
C HIS A 112 15.51 2.95 11.75
N VAL A 113 16.53 2.32 12.38
CA VAL A 113 17.05 2.70 13.70
C VAL A 113 18.41 3.34 13.50
N THR A 114 18.50 4.65 13.73
CA THR A 114 19.75 5.41 13.62
C THR A 114 20.28 5.74 15.01
N SER A 115 21.54 5.41 15.27
CA SER A 115 22.23 5.68 16.53
C SER A 115 23.54 6.44 16.31
N ALA A 116 24.00 7.20 17.31
CA ALA A 116 25.27 7.94 17.25
C ALA A 116 26.50 7.03 17.24
N VAL A 117 26.39 5.87 17.88
CA VAL A 117 27.42 4.84 18.01
C VAL A 117 26.83 3.47 17.74
N PRO A 118 27.65 2.46 17.38
CA PRO A 118 27.14 1.09 17.23
C PRO A 118 26.48 0.61 18.51
N LEU A 119 25.25 0.11 18.40
CA LEU A 119 24.50 -0.47 19.52
C LEU A 119 25.02 -1.87 19.83
N THR A 120 25.13 -2.20 21.10
CA THR A 120 25.40 -3.55 21.56
C THR A 120 24.23 -4.49 21.22
N PRO A 121 24.44 -5.82 21.17
CA PRO A 121 23.35 -6.78 20.91
C PRO A 121 22.16 -6.63 21.88
N ASP A 122 22.43 -6.38 23.16
CA ASP A 122 21.41 -6.19 24.20
C ASP A 122 20.60 -4.89 23.97
N GLU A 123 21.25 -3.81 23.56
CA GLU A 123 20.58 -2.56 23.21
C GLU A 123 19.73 -2.69 21.95
N GLN A 124 20.23 -3.41 20.93
CA GLN A 124 19.45 -3.71 19.72
C GLN A 124 18.21 -4.51 20.06
N GLU A 125 18.31 -5.51 20.95
CA GLU A 125 17.17 -6.31 21.38
C GLU A 125 16.17 -5.48 22.18
N ALA A 126 16.63 -4.59 23.06
CA ALA A 126 15.75 -3.68 23.80
C ALA A 126 14.98 -2.71 22.86
N VAL A 127 15.63 -2.21 21.80
CA VAL A 127 14.99 -1.40 20.77
C VAL A 127 13.99 -2.25 20.00
N ARG A 128 14.34 -3.45 19.60
CA ARG A 128 13.47 -4.39 18.89
C ARG A 128 12.18 -4.66 19.66
N GLN A 129 12.30 -5.00 20.94
CA GLN A 129 11.13 -5.25 21.79
C GLN A 129 10.20 -4.06 21.89
N ARG A 130 10.74 -2.83 22.01
CA ARG A 130 9.93 -1.60 22.04
C ARG A 130 9.22 -1.32 20.74
N VAL A 131 9.91 -1.54 19.59
CA VAL A 131 9.32 -1.38 18.26
C VAL A 131 8.23 -2.42 18.04
N HIS A 132 8.51 -3.69 18.34
CA HIS A 132 7.53 -4.77 18.20
C HIS A 132 6.31 -4.60 19.11
N ALA A 133 6.47 -4.14 20.35
CA ALA A 133 5.37 -3.85 21.25
C ALA A 133 4.43 -2.74 20.75
N ARG A 134 4.98 -1.80 19.96
CA ARG A 134 4.21 -0.63 19.48
C ARG A 134 3.68 -0.78 18.06
N TYR A 135 4.39 -1.50 17.19
CA TYR A 135 4.12 -1.58 15.75
C TYR A 135 3.84 -3.00 15.26
N GLY A 136 4.00 -4.01 16.11
CA GLY A 136 3.81 -5.42 15.78
C GLY A 136 5.12 -6.15 15.50
N SER A 137 5.10 -7.48 15.67
CA SER A 137 6.27 -8.36 15.50
C SER A 137 6.73 -8.53 14.06
N GLU A 138 5.92 -8.11 13.09
CA GLU A 138 6.18 -8.20 11.65
C GLU A 138 7.16 -7.11 11.16
N VAL A 139 7.53 -6.15 12.02
CA VAL A 139 8.40 -5.03 11.66
C VAL A 139 9.86 -5.46 11.71
N GLU A 140 10.55 -5.41 10.56
CA GLU A 140 11.98 -5.61 10.48
C GLU A 140 12.73 -4.35 10.96
N LEU A 141 13.88 -4.51 11.63
CA LEU A 141 14.69 -3.40 12.08
C LEU A 141 16.00 -3.33 11.28
N ASP A 142 16.25 -2.17 10.68
CA ASP A 142 17.50 -1.82 9.99
C ASP A 142 18.28 -0.84 10.86
N PHE A 143 19.42 -1.28 11.39
CA PHE A 143 20.27 -0.48 12.28
C PHE A 143 21.35 0.25 11.50
N ARG A 144 21.44 1.56 11.68
CA ARG A 144 22.43 2.43 11.05
C ARG A 144 23.14 3.27 12.10
N VAL A 145 24.40 3.59 11.82
CA VAL A 145 25.19 4.48 12.67
C VAL A 145 25.39 5.80 11.93
N ASP A 146 24.99 6.89 12.56
CA ASP A 146 25.21 8.25 12.08
C ASP A 146 25.81 9.09 13.21
N PRO A 147 27.12 9.35 13.16
CA PRO A 147 27.81 10.15 14.18
C PRO A 147 27.37 11.62 14.21
N SER A 148 26.60 12.10 13.25
CA SER A 148 26.08 13.47 13.23
C SER A 148 25.00 13.71 14.28
N ILE A 149 24.34 12.66 14.77
CA ILE A 149 23.42 12.78 15.91
C ILE A 149 24.25 12.85 17.22
N LEU A 150 23.93 13.85 18.06
CA LEU A 150 24.65 14.12 19.31
C LEU A 150 24.50 13.04 20.39
N GLY A 151 23.89 11.88 20.08
CA GLY A 151 23.64 10.75 20.98
C GLY A 151 22.16 10.38 21.05
N GLY A 152 21.90 9.17 21.54
CA GLY A 152 20.55 8.59 21.57
C GLY A 152 20.22 7.78 20.32
N VAL A 153 18.93 7.50 20.12
CA VAL A 153 18.43 6.66 19.03
C VAL A 153 17.22 7.36 18.37
N ILE A 154 17.24 7.41 17.05
CA ILE A 154 16.10 7.84 16.23
C ILE A 154 15.52 6.60 15.58
N VAL A 155 14.21 6.39 15.70
CA VAL A 155 13.50 5.26 15.07
C VAL A 155 12.46 5.82 14.10
N GLN A 156 12.58 5.45 12.83
CA GLN A 156 11.63 5.80 11.79
C GLN A 156 10.90 4.52 11.32
N VAL A 157 9.57 4.55 11.38
CA VAL A 157 8.71 3.48 10.89
C VAL A 157 7.72 4.09 9.89
N GLY A 158 7.97 3.90 8.59
CA GLY A 158 7.22 4.57 7.53
C GLY A 158 7.33 6.09 7.67
N ASP A 159 6.20 6.78 7.78
CA ASP A 159 6.14 8.25 7.93
C ASP A 159 6.28 8.74 9.39
N LYS A 160 6.38 7.80 10.34
CA LYS A 160 6.48 8.15 11.77
C LYS A 160 7.91 8.14 12.24
N VAL A 161 8.34 9.25 12.82
CA VAL A 161 9.68 9.40 13.44
C VAL A 161 9.52 9.50 14.96
N ILE A 162 10.25 8.67 15.68
CA ILE A 162 10.41 8.74 17.13
C ILE A 162 11.84 9.20 17.40
N ASP A 163 11.97 10.47 17.72
CA ASP A 163 13.26 11.06 18.04
C ASP A 163 13.55 10.91 19.55
N GLY A 164 14.44 9.98 19.88
CA GLY A 164 15.00 9.76 21.21
C GLY A 164 16.39 10.37 21.38
N SER A 165 16.85 11.22 20.44
CA SER A 165 18.16 11.85 20.49
C SER A 165 18.26 12.86 21.63
N ILE A 166 19.50 13.13 22.07
CA ILE A 166 19.79 14.17 23.07
C ILE A 166 19.38 15.54 22.52
N ALA A 167 19.62 15.81 21.26
CA ALA A 167 19.23 17.06 20.61
C ALA A 167 17.70 17.27 20.64
N GLY A 168 16.91 16.26 20.27
CA GLY A 168 15.46 16.32 20.31
C GLY A 168 14.91 16.55 21.73
N ARG A 169 15.52 15.92 22.75
CA ARG A 169 15.15 16.13 24.16
C ARG A 169 15.46 17.54 24.65
N LEU A 170 16.59 18.11 24.25
CA LEU A 170 16.96 19.48 24.59
C LEU A 170 16.03 20.49 23.94
N THR A 171 15.68 20.29 22.66
CA THR A 171 14.69 21.14 21.96
C THR A 171 13.33 21.10 22.63
N ALA A 172 12.83 19.90 22.94
CA ALA A 172 11.55 19.73 23.63
C ALA A 172 11.54 20.35 25.04
N LEU A 173 12.67 20.30 25.77
CA LEU A 173 12.82 20.95 27.07
C LEU A 173 12.83 22.48 26.93
N HIS A 174 13.55 23.01 25.92
CA HIS A 174 13.60 24.44 25.64
C HIS A 174 12.19 25.00 25.30
N GLU A 175 11.45 24.29 24.45
CA GLU A 175 10.06 24.66 24.11
C GLU A 175 9.14 24.66 25.33
N ARG A 176 9.25 23.65 26.22
CA ARG A 176 8.47 23.59 27.46
C ARG A 176 8.78 24.77 28.41
N LEU A 177 10.05 25.14 28.50
CA LEU A 177 10.46 26.28 29.35
C LEU A 177 10.01 27.62 28.73
N ALA A 178 10.00 27.73 27.41
CA ALA A 178 9.52 28.94 26.72
C ALA A 178 7.99 29.10 26.80
N ALA A 179 7.23 27.98 26.88
CA ALA A 179 5.76 27.99 26.97
C ALA A 179 5.21 28.30 28.38
N VAL A 180 6.07 28.39 29.41
CA VAL A 180 5.70 28.69 30.81
C VAL A 180 5.85 30.18 31.14
N ARG A 181 6.04 31.04 30.12
CA ARG A 181 6.11 32.49 30.29
C ARG A 181 4.81 33.19 29.97
#